data_12d572820fdcd7ffe47d947074b77979
#
_entry.id   12d572820fdcd7ffe47d947074b77979
#
_cell.length_a   1.000
_cell.length_b   1.000
_cell.length_c   1.000
_cell.angle_alpha   90.00
_cell.angle_beta   90.00
_cell.angle_gamma   90.00
#
_symmetry.space_group_name_H-M   'P 1'
#
loop_
_entity.id
_entity.type
_entity.pdbx_description
1 polymer ?
#
loop_
_entity_poly.entity_id
_entity_poly.type
_entity_poly.pdbx_seq_one_letter_code
_entity_poly.pdbx_strand_id
1 'polypeptide(L)'
;MDSANLNIMIKAAREAGRSLVKDFREVENLQVSVKGAGDFVTRADREAERIIKEALRGARPNYGWIGEETGAEDGKDPTRRWIVDPLDGTTNFLHGLPHWSVSIALEHKAEIVAAVVFDPAKDELFVAQRGDGAFLNDRRLRVSGRRRLIEAIFATGVPFGGR
;
A
#
# COMPACT_ATOMS: atom_id res chain seq x y z
N MET A 1 4.92 18.63 9.32
CA MET A 1 4.89 17.61 8.27
C MET A 1 3.95 18.11 7.18
N ASP A 2 4.49 18.66 6.13
CA ASP A 2 3.65 19.20 5.04
C ASP A 2 4.40 19.08 3.71
N SER A 3 4.64 17.84 3.32
CA SER A 3 5.10 17.58 1.97
C SER A 3 3.88 17.43 1.09
N ALA A 4 3.75 18.29 0.08
CA ALA A 4 2.69 18.19 -0.92
C ALA A 4 2.60 16.79 -1.54
N ASN A 5 3.73 16.10 -1.68
CA ASN A 5 3.75 14.72 -2.17
C ASN A 5 3.13 13.74 -1.17
N LEU A 6 3.45 13.88 0.13
CA LEU A 6 2.87 13.00 1.15
C LEU A 6 1.35 13.15 1.23
N ASN A 7 0.83 14.38 1.13
CA ASN A 7 -0.62 14.63 1.12
C ASN A 7 -1.31 14.00 -0.09
N ILE A 8 -0.68 14.04 -1.27
CA ILE A 8 -1.19 13.38 -2.48
C ILE A 8 -1.20 11.86 -2.29
N MET A 9 -0.13 11.28 -1.73
CA MET A 9 -0.03 9.84 -1.42
C MET A 9 -1.13 9.39 -0.45
N ILE A 10 -1.33 10.13 0.65
CA ILE A 10 -2.38 9.86 1.64
C ILE A 10 -3.76 9.88 0.98
N LYS A 11 -4.04 10.89 0.16
CA LYS A 11 -5.31 10.99 -0.56
C LYS A 11 -5.52 9.79 -1.48
N ALA A 12 -4.52 9.44 -2.29
CA ALA A 12 -4.56 8.30 -3.20
C ALA A 12 -4.79 6.97 -2.45
N ALA A 13 -4.05 6.72 -1.36
CA ALA A 13 -4.21 5.53 -0.54
C ALA A 13 -5.62 5.41 0.06
N ARG A 14 -6.18 6.51 0.57
CA ARG A 14 -7.55 6.54 1.11
C ARG A 14 -8.62 6.34 0.02
N GLU A 15 -8.41 6.85 -1.19
CA GLU A 15 -9.34 6.64 -2.30
C GLU A 15 -9.35 5.18 -2.75
N ALA A 16 -8.18 4.57 -2.96
CA ALA A 16 -8.04 3.15 -3.28
C ALA A 16 -8.59 2.27 -2.14
N GLY A 17 -8.26 2.60 -0.89
CA GLY A 17 -8.75 1.87 0.28
C GLY A 17 -10.27 1.84 0.39
N ARG A 18 -10.97 2.92 0.04
CA ARG A 18 -12.45 2.92 0.00
C ARG A 18 -13.01 1.97 -1.05
N SER A 19 -12.38 1.89 -2.22
CA SER A 19 -12.74 0.92 -3.26
C SER A 19 -12.54 -0.50 -2.76
N LEU A 20 -11.36 -0.79 -2.20
CA LEU A 20 -11.01 -2.11 -1.69
C LEU A 20 -11.92 -2.57 -0.53
N VAL A 21 -12.30 -1.68 0.40
CA VAL A 21 -13.24 -2.03 1.48
C VAL A 21 -14.60 -2.44 0.93
N LYS A 22 -15.08 -1.78 -0.13
CA LYS A 22 -16.33 -2.17 -0.80
C LYS A 22 -16.19 -3.58 -1.38
N ASP A 23 -15.10 -3.83 -2.10
CA ASP A 23 -14.84 -5.12 -2.73
C ASP A 23 -14.61 -6.22 -1.68
N PHE A 24 -13.92 -5.91 -0.56
CA PHE A 24 -13.68 -6.86 0.53
C PHE A 24 -14.96 -7.41 1.14
N ARG A 25 -15.98 -6.57 1.30
CA ARG A 25 -17.31 -7.00 1.77
C ARG A 25 -17.99 -7.96 0.81
N GLU A 26 -17.75 -7.81 -0.49
CA GLU A 26 -18.29 -8.72 -1.50
C GLU A 26 -17.55 -10.07 -1.52
N VAL A 27 -16.25 -10.11 -1.19
CA VAL A 27 -15.48 -11.36 -1.08
C VAL A 27 -16.11 -12.31 -0.07
N GLU A 28 -16.59 -11.82 1.08
CA GLU A 28 -17.25 -12.64 2.07
C GLU A 28 -18.50 -13.34 1.50
N ASN A 29 -19.21 -12.69 0.58
CA ASN A 29 -20.37 -13.25 -0.11
C ASN A 29 -19.97 -14.23 -1.25
N LEU A 30 -18.80 -14.02 -1.87
CA LEU A 30 -18.30 -14.82 -2.99
C LEU A 30 -17.61 -16.12 -2.56
N GLN A 31 -17.23 -16.27 -1.30
CA GLN A 31 -16.61 -17.51 -0.77
C GLN A 31 -17.49 -18.75 -0.93
N VAL A 32 -18.78 -18.57 -1.25
CA VAL A 32 -19.70 -19.66 -1.59
C VAL A 32 -19.47 -20.23 -3.01
N SER A 33 -18.73 -19.53 -3.88
CA SER A 33 -18.43 -19.97 -5.24
C SER A 33 -16.94 -19.87 -5.57
N VAL A 34 -16.24 -20.97 -5.42
CA VAL A 34 -14.75 -21.09 -5.53
C VAL A 34 -14.17 -20.64 -6.90
N LYS A 35 -14.96 -20.52 -7.95
CA LYS A 35 -14.48 -20.23 -9.32
C LYS A 35 -14.38 -18.75 -9.70
N GLY A 36 -14.89 -17.83 -8.90
CA GLY A 36 -14.91 -16.40 -9.24
C GLY A 36 -14.08 -15.50 -8.32
N ALA A 37 -13.64 -16.00 -7.18
CA ALA A 37 -12.99 -15.17 -6.16
C ALA A 37 -11.62 -14.64 -6.58
N GLY A 38 -10.79 -15.44 -7.25
CA GLY A 38 -9.48 -15.02 -7.73
C GLY A 38 -9.55 -13.93 -8.80
N ASP A 39 -10.44 -14.08 -9.77
CA ASP A 39 -10.64 -13.07 -10.85
C ASP A 39 -11.22 -11.77 -10.28
N PHE A 40 -12.08 -11.89 -9.26
CA PHE A 40 -12.64 -10.73 -8.57
C PHE A 40 -11.55 -9.93 -7.84
N VAL A 41 -10.68 -10.62 -7.08
CA VAL A 41 -9.57 -9.98 -6.35
C VAL A 41 -8.59 -9.32 -7.31
N THR A 42 -8.23 -9.99 -8.42
CA THR A 42 -7.37 -9.39 -9.45
C THR A 42 -7.98 -8.12 -10.05
N ARG A 43 -9.30 -8.05 -10.22
CA ARG A 43 -9.97 -6.82 -10.67
C ARG A 43 -9.93 -5.72 -9.62
N ALA A 44 -10.15 -6.06 -8.35
CA ALA A 44 -10.08 -5.11 -7.24
C ALA A 44 -8.69 -4.50 -7.11
N ASP A 45 -7.66 -5.33 -7.26
CA ASP A 45 -6.25 -4.94 -7.20
C ASP A 45 -5.90 -3.95 -8.34
N ARG A 46 -6.21 -4.31 -9.58
CA ARG A 46 -6.01 -3.44 -10.75
C ARG A 46 -6.79 -2.14 -10.68
N GLU A 47 -8.01 -2.17 -10.17
CA GLU A 47 -8.81 -0.96 -10.00
C GLU A 47 -8.21 -0.06 -8.93
N ALA A 48 -7.71 -0.62 -7.82
CA ALA A 48 -7.00 0.13 -6.79
C ALA A 48 -5.72 0.78 -7.35
N GLU A 49 -4.92 0.03 -8.14
CA GLU A 49 -3.74 0.57 -8.81
C GLU A 49 -4.10 1.70 -9.78
N ARG A 50 -5.17 1.55 -10.56
CA ARG A 50 -5.64 2.58 -11.48
C ARG A 50 -6.00 3.88 -10.74
N ILE A 51 -6.74 3.78 -9.63
CA ILE A 51 -7.12 4.92 -8.79
C ILE A 51 -5.87 5.65 -8.27
N ILE A 52 -4.91 4.90 -7.73
CA ILE A 52 -3.66 5.45 -7.22
C ILE A 52 -2.87 6.13 -8.33
N LYS A 53 -2.72 5.47 -9.47
CA LYS A 53 -1.96 5.96 -10.62
C LYS A 53 -2.53 7.26 -11.17
N GLU A 54 -3.86 7.34 -11.32
CA GLU A 54 -4.53 8.56 -11.77
C GLU A 54 -4.30 9.73 -10.81
N ALA A 55 -4.44 9.50 -9.49
CA ALA A 55 -4.23 10.53 -8.49
C ALA A 55 -2.77 11.02 -8.45
N LEU A 56 -1.81 10.10 -8.43
CA LEU A 56 -0.39 10.43 -8.32
C LEU A 56 0.16 11.06 -9.60
N ARG A 57 -0.14 10.48 -10.76
CA ARG A 57 0.31 11.01 -12.05
C ARG A 57 -0.42 12.29 -12.45
N GLY A 58 -1.68 12.43 -12.10
CA GLY A 58 -2.42 13.69 -12.29
C GLY A 58 -1.75 14.86 -11.56
N ALA A 59 -1.25 14.61 -10.35
CA ALA A 59 -0.55 15.62 -9.56
C ALA A 59 0.93 15.79 -9.93
N ARG A 60 1.60 14.74 -10.40
CA ARG A 60 3.04 14.73 -10.74
C ARG A 60 3.29 13.95 -12.05
N PRO A 61 2.90 14.51 -13.20
CA PRO A 61 2.93 13.80 -14.49
C PRO A 61 4.34 13.43 -14.99
N ASN A 62 5.37 14.07 -14.43
CA ASN A 62 6.76 13.84 -14.84
C ASN A 62 7.46 12.74 -14.06
N TYR A 63 6.87 12.22 -12.96
CA TYR A 63 7.50 11.18 -12.17
C TYR A 63 7.31 9.81 -12.84
N GLY A 64 8.32 8.93 -12.71
CA GLY A 64 8.23 7.55 -13.10
C GLY A 64 7.25 6.77 -12.23
N TRP A 65 6.98 5.54 -12.62
CA TRP A 65 6.02 4.63 -11.98
C TRP A 65 6.58 3.22 -11.91
N ILE A 66 6.38 2.55 -10.79
CA ILE A 66 6.48 1.10 -10.63
C ILE A 66 5.22 0.66 -9.90
N GLY A 67 4.35 -0.06 -10.58
CA GLY A 67 3.18 -0.70 -10.00
C GLY A 67 3.33 -2.22 -10.04
N GLU A 68 2.74 -2.91 -9.09
CA GLU A 68 2.75 -4.37 -9.05
C GLU A 68 2.01 -4.94 -10.27
N GLU A 69 0.85 -4.37 -10.60
CA GLU A 69 -0.04 -4.86 -11.66
C GLU A 69 0.35 -4.36 -13.06
N THR A 70 0.83 -3.13 -13.18
CA THR A 70 1.13 -2.51 -14.48
C THR A 70 2.61 -2.44 -14.81
N GLY A 71 3.51 -2.80 -13.87
CA GLY A 71 4.96 -2.79 -14.08
C GLY A 71 5.55 -1.38 -14.04
N ALA A 72 6.71 -1.23 -14.68
CA ALA A 72 7.50 -0.01 -14.65
C ALA A 72 7.22 0.88 -15.88
N GLU A 73 7.15 2.19 -15.64
CA GLU A 73 7.05 3.22 -16.68
C GLU A 73 7.96 4.39 -16.33
N ASP A 74 8.80 4.79 -17.28
CA ASP A 74 9.70 5.93 -17.10
C ASP A 74 8.92 7.25 -17.06
N GLY A 75 9.40 8.18 -16.25
CA GLY A 75 8.95 9.56 -16.20
C GLY A 75 9.89 10.49 -16.96
N LYS A 76 9.44 11.74 -17.20
CA LYS A 76 10.33 12.79 -17.72
C LYS A 76 11.39 13.22 -16.69
N ASP A 77 11.09 13.07 -15.40
CA ASP A 77 12.06 13.23 -14.30
C ASP A 77 12.66 11.86 -13.96
N PRO A 78 13.88 11.56 -14.40
CA PRO A 78 14.51 10.26 -14.15
C PRO A 78 14.94 10.05 -12.69
N THR A 79 14.83 11.10 -11.88
CA THR A 79 15.27 11.05 -10.48
C THR A 79 14.15 10.67 -9.51
N ARG A 80 12.88 10.72 -9.94
CA ARG A 80 11.73 10.46 -9.08
C ARG A 80 10.79 9.45 -9.70
N ARG A 81 10.31 8.52 -8.86
CA ARG A 81 9.27 7.58 -9.26
C ARG A 81 8.41 7.17 -8.07
N TRP A 82 7.16 6.86 -8.38
CA TRP A 82 6.24 6.21 -7.47
C TRP A 82 6.47 4.71 -7.49
N ILE A 83 6.41 4.07 -6.32
CA ILE A 83 6.45 2.62 -6.16
C ILE A 83 5.17 2.24 -5.42
N VAL A 84 4.35 1.39 -6.02
CA VAL A 84 3.00 1.11 -5.54
C VAL A 84 2.73 -0.38 -5.54
N ASP A 85 2.26 -0.85 -4.39
CA ASP A 85 1.57 -2.11 -4.22
C ASP A 85 0.12 -1.76 -3.80
N PRO A 86 -0.85 -1.94 -4.70
CA PRO A 86 -2.23 -1.50 -4.46
C PRO A 86 -2.96 -2.36 -3.42
N LEU A 87 -2.57 -3.63 -3.25
CA LEU A 87 -3.21 -4.59 -2.34
C LEU A 87 -2.19 -5.58 -1.76
N ASP A 88 -1.30 -5.10 -0.89
CA ASP A 88 -0.41 -5.98 -0.11
C ASP A 88 -1.24 -6.88 0.82
N GLY A 89 -1.06 -8.18 0.70
CA GLY A 89 -1.86 -9.18 1.39
C GLY A 89 -3.04 -9.71 0.57
N THR A 90 -2.91 -9.81 -0.75
CA THR A 90 -3.91 -10.32 -1.70
C THR A 90 -4.51 -11.66 -1.26
N THR A 91 -3.67 -12.57 -0.73
CA THR A 91 -4.14 -13.87 -0.20
C THR A 91 -5.06 -13.68 1.01
N ASN A 92 -4.74 -12.79 1.93
CA ASN A 92 -5.59 -12.48 3.08
C ASN A 92 -6.93 -11.89 2.61
N PHE A 93 -6.87 -10.95 1.68
CA PHE A 93 -8.05 -10.34 1.07
C PHE A 93 -8.96 -11.40 0.45
N LEU A 94 -8.42 -12.31 -0.36
CA LEU A 94 -9.13 -13.41 -1.00
C LEU A 94 -9.84 -14.32 0.00
N HIS A 95 -9.25 -14.51 1.17
CA HIS A 95 -9.80 -15.37 2.24
C HIS A 95 -10.65 -14.64 3.28
N GLY A 96 -10.97 -13.36 3.05
CA GLY A 96 -11.78 -12.57 4.00
C GLY A 96 -11.04 -12.22 5.30
N LEU A 97 -9.70 -12.32 5.33
CA LEU A 97 -8.89 -11.95 6.49
C LEU A 97 -8.60 -10.45 6.46
N PRO A 98 -9.01 -9.65 7.46
CA PRO A 98 -8.85 -8.20 7.46
C PRO A 98 -7.41 -7.79 7.84
N HIS A 99 -6.44 -8.27 7.07
CA HIS A 99 -5.01 -7.97 7.21
C HIS A 99 -4.37 -7.81 5.85
N TRP A 100 -4.59 -6.65 5.26
CA TRP A 100 -4.11 -6.23 3.96
C TRP A 100 -3.98 -4.70 3.94
N SER A 101 -3.19 -4.17 3.01
CA SER A 101 -2.91 -2.74 2.97
C SER A 101 -2.67 -2.21 1.56
N VAL A 102 -2.77 -0.89 1.40
CA VAL A 102 -2.28 -0.12 0.26
C VAL A 102 -0.91 0.42 0.61
N SER A 103 0.09 0.15 -0.20
CA SER A 103 1.46 0.63 0.01
C SER A 103 1.90 1.56 -1.13
N ILE A 104 2.35 2.77 -0.78
CA ILE A 104 2.82 3.78 -1.73
C ILE A 104 4.14 4.36 -1.22
N ALA A 105 5.17 4.36 -2.07
CA ALA A 105 6.43 5.01 -1.77
C ALA A 105 6.80 6.03 -2.87
N LEU A 106 7.51 7.08 -2.46
CA LEU A 106 8.18 8.02 -3.35
C LEU A 106 9.68 7.78 -3.26
N GLU A 107 10.27 7.36 -4.36
CA GLU A 107 11.72 7.31 -4.51
C GLU A 107 12.23 8.62 -5.14
N HIS A 108 13.36 9.11 -4.63
CA HIS A 108 14.14 10.19 -5.23
C HIS A 108 15.62 9.82 -5.19
N LYS A 109 16.26 9.76 -6.37
CA LYS A 109 17.68 9.39 -6.53
C LYS A 109 18.03 8.06 -5.87
N ALA A 110 17.22 7.03 -6.13
CA ALA A 110 17.36 5.68 -5.59
C ALA A 110 17.22 5.56 -4.06
N GLU A 111 16.62 6.56 -3.40
CA GLU A 111 16.33 6.54 -1.99
C GLU A 111 14.83 6.79 -1.74
N ILE A 112 14.21 5.99 -0.88
CA ILE A 112 12.83 6.24 -0.45
C ILE A 112 12.82 7.48 0.45
N VAL A 113 12.08 8.50 0.04
CA VAL A 113 11.99 9.79 0.75
C VAL A 113 10.65 10.00 1.44
N ALA A 114 9.59 9.34 1.00
CA ALA A 114 8.28 9.34 1.65
C ALA A 114 7.60 7.98 1.43
N ALA A 115 6.80 7.55 2.40
CA ALA A 115 6.02 6.32 2.32
C ALA A 115 4.68 6.46 3.03
N VAL A 116 3.69 5.77 2.50
CA VAL A 116 2.35 5.60 3.08
C VAL A 116 2.01 4.12 3.01
N VAL A 117 1.59 3.55 4.15
CA VAL A 117 0.93 2.24 4.22
C VAL A 117 -0.41 2.45 4.90
N PHE A 118 -1.49 2.10 4.23
CA PHE A 118 -2.84 2.26 4.74
C PHE A 118 -3.53 0.90 4.85
N ASP A 119 -3.89 0.49 6.07
CA ASP A 119 -4.78 -0.64 6.33
C ASP A 119 -6.22 -0.12 6.46
N PRO A 120 -7.05 -0.22 5.41
CA PRO A 120 -8.40 0.32 5.44
C PRO A 120 -9.35 -0.48 6.32
N ALA A 121 -9.05 -1.77 6.59
CA ALA A 121 -9.90 -2.61 7.42
C ALA A 121 -9.84 -2.20 8.90
N LYS A 122 -8.69 -1.64 9.33
CA LYS A 122 -8.48 -1.14 10.69
C LYS A 122 -8.49 0.38 10.80
N ASP A 123 -8.59 1.10 9.66
CA ASP A 123 -8.39 2.55 9.56
C ASP A 123 -7.03 3.00 10.16
N GLU A 124 -5.99 2.22 9.89
CA GLU A 124 -4.62 2.51 10.32
C GLU A 124 -3.81 3.09 9.17
N LEU A 125 -3.47 4.37 9.27
CA LEU A 125 -2.65 5.10 8.30
C LEU A 125 -1.24 5.30 8.85
N PHE A 126 -0.29 4.55 8.31
CA PHE A 126 1.13 4.72 8.58
C PHE A 126 1.73 5.67 7.53
N VAL A 127 2.41 6.69 7.99
CA VAL A 127 3.12 7.63 7.12
C VAL A 127 4.53 7.87 7.61
N ALA A 128 5.46 8.02 6.68
CA ALA A 128 6.83 8.37 6.99
C ALA A 128 7.39 9.32 5.94
N GLN A 129 8.23 10.25 6.38
CA GLN A 129 9.02 11.11 5.52
C GLN A 129 10.44 11.18 6.07
N ARG A 130 11.41 11.12 5.18
CA ARG A 130 12.82 11.16 5.55
C ARG A 130 13.14 12.46 6.29
N GLY A 131 13.71 12.34 7.49
CA GLY A 131 14.00 13.46 8.38
C GLY A 131 12.90 13.81 9.37
N ASP A 132 11.62 13.48 9.07
CA ASP A 132 10.48 13.81 9.92
C ASP A 132 10.05 12.66 10.85
N GLY A 133 10.44 11.42 10.50
CA GLY A 133 10.09 10.20 11.23
C GLY A 133 8.83 9.53 10.70
N ALA A 134 8.26 8.62 11.51
CA ALA A 134 7.08 7.82 11.17
C ALA A 134 5.92 8.08 12.14
N PHE A 135 4.71 7.95 11.62
CA PHE A 135 3.47 8.22 12.35
C PHE A 135 2.39 7.20 12.01
N LEU A 136 1.53 6.89 12.97
CA LEU A 136 0.30 6.14 12.83
C LEU A 136 -0.87 7.02 13.24
N ASN A 137 -1.78 7.32 12.34
CA ASN A 137 -2.93 8.20 12.59
C ASN A 137 -2.50 9.46 13.38
N ASP A 138 -1.52 10.19 12.83
CA ASP A 138 -0.91 11.42 13.38
C ASP A 138 -0.11 11.23 14.69
N ARG A 139 -0.10 10.03 15.28
CA ARG A 139 0.70 9.72 16.45
C ARG A 139 2.09 9.25 16.05
N ARG A 140 3.12 9.96 16.55
CA ARG A 140 4.51 9.60 16.25
C ARG A 140 4.85 8.20 16.75
N LEU A 141 5.41 7.40 15.87
CA LEU A 141 5.94 6.08 16.17
C LEU A 141 7.38 6.17 16.69
N ARG A 142 7.73 5.22 17.56
CA ARG A 142 9.08 5.05 18.06
C ARG A 142 9.40 3.57 18.17
N VAL A 143 10.65 3.22 17.90
CA VAL A 143 11.14 1.87 18.16
C VAL A 143 11.11 1.58 19.65
N SER A 144 10.91 0.32 20.02
CA SER A 144 10.96 -0.08 21.43
C SER A 144 12.39 0.05 21.98
N GLY A 145 12.51 0.33 23.28
CA GLY A 145 13.80 0.32 23.97
C GLY A 145 14.33 -1.07 24.34
N ARG A 146 13.66 -2.15 23.93
CA ARG A 146 14.05 -3.53 24.22
C ARG A 146 15.33 -3.87 23.48
N ARG A 147 16.31 -4.46 24.19
CA ARG A 147 17.61 -4.80 23.61
C ARG A 147 17.97 -6.27 23.73
N ARG A 148 17.23 -7.04 24.52
CA ARG A 148 17.48 -8.48 24.70
C ARG A 148 16.54 -9.29 23.84
N LEU A 149 17.06 -10.34 23.22
CA LEU A 149 16.30 -11.20 22.31
C LEU A 149 15.09 -11.85 23.01
N ILE A 150 15.21 -12.21 24.29
CA ILE A 150 14.13 -12.78 25.08
C ILE A 150 12.92 -11.83 25.28
N GLU A 151 13.11 -10.54 25.04
CA GLU A 151 12.05 -9.53 25.13
C GLU A 151 11.40 -9.25 23.76
N ALA A 152 11.91 -9.87 22.69
CA ALA A 152 11.43 -9.67 21.34
C ALA A 152 10.21 -10.52 21.04
N ILE A 153 9.31 -9.97 20.22
CA ILE A 153 8.23 -10.71 19.57
C ILE A 153 8.54 -10.70 18.09
N PHE A 154 8.51 -11.88 17.46
CA PHE A 154 8.74 -12.05 16.03
C PHE A 154 7.42 -12.41 15.35
N ALA A 155 7.15 -11.76 14.23
CA ALA A 155 6.10 -12.13 13.30
C ALA A 155 6.70 -12.27 11.91
N THR A 156 6.24 -13.25 11.13
CA THR A 156 6.67 -13.43 9.75
C THR A 156 5.53 -13.93 8.89
N GLY A 157 5.56 -13.60 7.61
CA GLY A 157 4.72 -14.23 6.60
C GLY A 157 5.41 -15.47 6.02
N VAL A 158 4.60 -16.44 5.63
CA VAL A 158 5.09 -17.60 4.87
C VAL A 158 4.74 -17.36 3.41
N PRO A 159 5.72 -17.40 2.46
CA PRO A 159 5.44 -17.25 1.05
C PRO A 159 4.42 -18.28 0.56
N PHE A 160 3.39 -17.85 -0.14
CA PHE A 160 2.45 -18.76 -0.78
C PHE A 160 3.12 -19.36 -2.02
N GLY A 161 3.27 -20.69 -2.04
CA GLY A 161 3.83 -21.39 -3.20
C GLY A 161 5.34 -21.61 -3.17
N GLY A 162 5.96 -21.70 -2.01
CA GLY A 162 7.34 -22.18 -1.88
C GLY A 162 7.49 -23.59 -2.43
N ARG A 163 8.13 -23.71 -3.60
CA ARG A 163 8.79 -24.94 -4.08
C ARG A 163 10.27 -24.81 -3.89
#